data_7d267826f21ede319f2e16c9f6e6baed
#
_entry.id   7d267826f21ede319f2e16c9f6e6baed
#
_cell.length_a   1.000
_cell.length_b   1.000
_cell.length_c   1.000
_cell.angle_alpha   90.00
_cell.angle_beta   90.00
_cell.angle_gamma   90.00
#
_symmetry.space_group_name_H-M   'P 1'
#
loop_
_entity.id
_entity.type
_entity.pdbx_description
1 polymer ?
#
loop_
_entity_poly.entity_id
_entity_poly.type
_entity_poly.pdbx_seq_one_letter_code
_entity_poly.pdbx_strand_id
1 'polypeptide(L)'
;DNTVTEPWMYSGCKEYIKKAIEFRYQLIPYLYSLMERAHETGLPIMEPLCSAFQNDEKCYDEGVDFMFGDALLVANVVEKGAKTRKVYLPDGEVFYDFYTRARYEGGQTIEFPVDLSSIPLFVRSGAIVPMALNQMNNLMTQEATGLKILCAPDKDSSFVIYEDDGETMDYANGGYLKTVLDIKAGEQTVLSFRNEGEYETAVEDIYLDVIHREKAPYWVKADGHELPHFLHRKKFEAAEEGWYYSQRLKSVQIKYKNPKKDYEVIVSFEQFDMIGM
;
A
#
# COMPACT_ATOMS: atom_id res chain seq x y z
N ASP A 1 -11.32 20.28 -32.02
CA ASP A 1 -10.06 19.66 -32.48
C ASP A 1 -10.06 18.20 -32.11
N ASN A 2 -10.17 17.32 -33.11
CA ASN A 2 -10.16 15.86 -32.94
C ASN A 2 -8.73 15.28 -32.94
N THR A 3 -7.75 15.99 -32.37
CA THR A 3 -6.39 15.50 -32.28
C THR A 3 -6.33 14.50 -31.12
N VAL A 4 -6.27 13.22 -31.45
CA VAL A 4 -5.94 12.17 -30.51
C VAL A 4 -4.49 12.39 -30.05
N THR A 5 -4.29 12.63 -28.79
CA THR A 5 -2.95 12.81 -28.22
C THR A 5 -2.56 11.55 -27.41
N GLU A 6 -1.39 11.03 -27.72
CA GLU A 6 -0.86 9.83 -27.09
C GLU A 6 0.34 10.18 -26.17
N PRO A 7 0.57 9.42 -25.09
CA PRO A 7 1.64 9.72 -24.13
C PRO A 7 3.03 9.91 -24.76
N TRP A 8 3.34 9.16 -25.79
CA TRP A 8 4.64 9.24 -26.50
C TRP A 8 4.84 10.49 -27.35
N MET A 9 3.78 11.25 -27.64
CA MET A 9 3.87 12.51 -28.37
C MET A 9 4.48 13.65 -27.56
N TYR A 10 4.55 13.49 -26.25
CA TYR A 10 5.11 14.47 -25.32
C TYR A 10 6.57 14.12 -24.97
N SER A 11 7.50 14.39 -25.89
CA SER A 11 8.92 14.02 -25.73
C SER A 11 9.56 14.52 -24.44
N GLY A 12 9.21 15.73 -23.99
CA GLY A 12 9.71 16.32 -22.74
C GLY A 12 9.15 15.69 -21.46
N CYS A 13 8.07 14.92 -21.55
CA CYS A 13 7.39 14.31 -20.38
C CYS A 13 7.38 12.77 -20.41
N LYS A 14 7.88 12.16 -21.50
CA LYS A 14 7.79 10.73 -21.75
C LYS A 14 8.26 9.87 -20.57
N GLU A 15 9.39 10.20 -19.98
CA GLU A 15 9.94 9.43 -18.86
C GLU A 15 9.09 9.55 -17.58
N TYR A 16 8.46 10.70 -17.34
CA TYR A 16 7.55 10.89 -16.21
C TYR A 16 6.25 10.10 -16.42
N ILE A 17 5.70 10.14 -17.64
CA ILE A 17 4.51 9.37 -18.02
C ILE A 17 4.78 7.86 -17.89
N LYS A 18 5.93 7.40 -18.37
CA LYS A 18 6.35 5.99 -18.24
C LYS A 18 6.39 5.56 -16.77
N LYS A 19 7.04 6.33 -15.89
CA LYS A 19 7.10 6.04 -14.45
C LYS A 19 5.71 6.00 -13.80
N ALA A 20 4.81 6.90 -14.19
CA ALA A 20 3.45 6.90 -13.67
C ALA A 20 2.67 5.65 -14.10
N ILE A 21 2.86 5.19 -15.34
CA ILE A 21 2.27 3.94 -15.84
C ILE A 21 2.87 2.73 -15.11
N GLU A 22 4.20 2.67 -14.94
CA GLU A 22 4.89 1.61 -14.20
C GLU A 22 4.40 1.54 -12.75
N PHE A 23 4.23 2.69 -12.10
CA PHE A 23 3.66 2.75 -10.75
C PHE A 23 2.20 2.27 -10.71
N ARG A 24 1.37 2.65 -11.70
CA ARG A 24 0.02 2.12 -11.82
C ARG A 24 0.01 0.60 -11.95
N TYR A 25 0.95 0.01 -12.71
CA TYR A 25 1.07 -1.44 -12.84
C TYR A 25 1.45 -2.09 -11.50
N GLN A 26 2.31 -1.47 -10.70
CA GLN A 26 2.59 -1.95 -9.35
C GLN A 26 1.36 -1.96 -8.44
N LEU A 27 0.43 -1.03 -8.63
CA LEU A 27 -0.82 -0.94 -7.87
C LEU A 27 -1.92 -1.91 -8.33
N ILE A 28 -1.68 -2.75 -9.35
CA ILE A 28 -2.71 -3.67 -9.86
C ILE A 28 -3.26 -4.61 -8.77
N PRO A 29 -2.47 -5.24 -7.89
CA PRO A 29 -3.03 -6.06 -6.82
C PRO A 29 -4.00 -5.29 -5.91
N TYR A 30 -3.69 -4.04 -5.59
CA TYR A 30 -4.60 -3.17 -4.84
C TYR A 30 -5.85 -2.82 -5.63
N LEU A 31 -5.68 -2.36 -6.87
CA LEU A 31 -6.78 -1.98 -7.76
C LEU A 31 -7.74 -3.15 -8.02
N TYR A 32 -7.21 -4.35 -8.30
CA TYR A 32 -8.01 -5.54 -8.58
C TYR A 32 -8.83 -5.97 -7.36
N SER A 33 -8.23 -5.94 -6.18
CA SER A 33 -8.93 -6.17 -4.91
C SER A 33 -10.05 -5.13 -4.66
N LEU A 34 -9.81 -3.86 -5.00
CA LEU A 34 -10.85 -2.82 -4.92
C LEU A 34 -11.96 -3.03 -5.95
N MET A 35 -11.66 -3.58 -7.13
CA MET A 35 -12.68 -3.92 -8.15
C MET A 35 -13.59 -5.03 -7.64
N GLU A 36 -13.05 -6.07 -7.04
CA GLU A 36 -13.85 -7.12 -6.39
C GLU A 36 -14.72 -6.55 -5.26
N ARG A 37 -14.14 -5.72 -4.38
CA ARG A 37 -14.91 -5.03 -3.34
C ARG A 37 -16.05 -4.18 -3.93
N ALA A 38 -15.79 -3.48 -5.03
CA ALA A 38 -16.80 -2.67 -5.72
C ALA A 38 -17.91 -3.56 -6.31
N HIS A 39 -17.56 -4.73 -6.84
CA HIS A 39 -18.51 -5.72 -7.33
C HIS A 39 -19.44 -6.23 -6.20
N GLU A 40 -18.86 -6.57 -5.04
CA GLU A 40 -19.63 -7.11 -3.91
C GLU A 40 -20.49 -6.06 -3.20
N THR A 41 -19.96 -4.83 -3.05
CA THR A 41 -20.55 -3.82 -2.15
C THR A 41 -21.14 -2.62 -2.85
N GLY A 42 -20.80 -2.37 -4.10
CA GLY A 42 -21.13 -1.14 -4.82
C GLY A 42 -20.30 0.07 -4.40
N LEU A 43 -19.32 -0.08 -3.50
CA LEU A 43 -18.45 1.03 -3.08
C LEU A 43 -17.52 1.45 -4.23
N PRO A 44 -17.33 2.76 -4.45
CA PRO A 44 -16.48 3.23 -5.54
C PRO A 44 -15.01 2.97 -5.24
N ILE A 45 -14.22 2.71 -6.30
CA ILE A 45 -12.76 2.57 -6.21
C ILE A 45 -12.11 3.95 -6.00
N MET A 46 -12.63 4.97 -6.68
CA MET A 46 -12.23 6.36 -6.51
C MET A 46 -13.38 7.10 -5.85
N GLU A 47 -13.14 7.63 -4.66
CA GLU A 47 -14.17 8.25 -3.83
C GLU A 47 -13.86 9.73 -3.57
N PRO A 48 -14.79 10.65 -3.88
CA PRO A 48 -14.63 12.07 -3.53
C PRO A 48 -14.43 12.24 -2.02
N LEU A 49 -13.64 13.24 -1.59
CA LEU A 49 -13.38 13.45 -0.17
C LEU A 49 -14.65 13.71 0.63
N CYS A 50 -15.64 14.40 0.06
CA CYS A 50 -16.93 14.65 0.72
C CYS A 50 -17.74 13.37 0.98
N SER A 51 -17.53 12.31 0.20
CA SER A 51 -18.15 10.99 0.43
C SER A 51 -17.39 10.21 1.50
N ALA A 52 -16.05 10.17 1.40
CA ALA A 52 -15.20 9.44 2.32
C ALA A 52 -15.16 10.06 3.74
N PHE A 53 -15.34 11.38 3.85
CA PHE A 53 -15.25 12.16 5.09
C PHE A 53 -16.47 13.07 5.26
N GLN A 54 -17.65 12.47 5.34
CA GLN A 54 -18.95 13.19 5.33
C GLN A 54 -19.13 14.20 6.47
N ASN A 55 -18.43 14.02 7.58
CA ASN A 55 -18.51 14.89 8.75
C ASN A 55 -17.51 16.07 8.70
N ASP A 56 -16.67 16.14 7.69
CA ASP A 56 -15.69 17.19 7.50
C ASP A 56 -16.18 18.16 6.40
N GLU A 57 -16.70 19.32 6.81
CA GLU A 57 -17.30 20.31 5.91
C GLU A 57 -16.31 20.81 4.85
N LYS A 58 -15.01 20.85 5.16
CA LYS A 58 -13.98 21.30 4.19
C LYS A 58 -13.80 20.33 3.03
N CYS A 59 -14.15 19.07 3.20
CA CYS A 59 -14.09 18.08 2.13
C CYS A 59 -15.14 18.32 1.03
N TYR A 60 -16.19 19.12 1.30
CA TYR A 60 -17.21 19.47 0.30
C TYR A 60 -16.74 20.54 -0.69
N ASP A 61 -15.71 21.32 -0.32
CA ASP A 61 -15.11 22.32 -1.19
C ASP A 61 -14.01 21.75 -2.08
N GLU A 62 -13.59 20.49 -1.83
CA GLU A 62 -12.51 19.83 -2.56
C GLU A 62 -13.08 19.00 -3.71
N GLY A 63 -12.79 19.42 -4.95
CA GLY A 63 -13.33 18.79 -6.15
C GLY A 63 -12.28 18.05 -7.01
N VAL A 64 -11.00 18.09 -6.63
CA VAL A 64 -9.90 17.56 -7.44
C VAL A 64 -9.21 16.36 -6.77
N ASP A 65 -9.14 16.39 -5.44
CA ASP A 65 -8.51 15.35 -4.64
C ASP A 65 -9.53 14.25 -4.33
N PHE A 66 -9.06 13.02 -4.20
CA PHE A 66 -9.92 11.87 -3.97
C PHE A 66 -9.20 10.78 -3.17
N MET A 67 -10.00 9.89 -2.55
CA MET A 67 -9.49 8.63 -2.01
C MET A 67 -9.44 7.57 -3.10
N PHE A 68 -8.32 6.89 -3.24
CA PHE A 68 -8.17 5.67 -4.03
C PHE A 68 -8.26 4.47 -3.09
N GLY A 69 -9.42 3.83 -3.07
CA GLY A 69 -9.82 2.95 -1.99
C GLY A 69 -9.85 3.70 -0.65
N ASP A 70 -9.73 2.97 0.45
CA ASP A 70 -9.73 3.56 1.79
C ASP A 70 -8.33 4.04 2.24
N ALA A 71 -7.28 3.65 1.50
CA ALA A 71 -5.91 3.75 1.94
C ALA A 71 -5.14 4.97 1.42
N LEU A 72 -5.43 5.42 0.20
CA LEU A 72 -4.60 6.42 -0.48
C LEU A 72 -5.39 7.69 -0.81
N LEU A 73 -4.96 8.83 -0.30
CA LEU A 73 -5.42 10.14 -0.73
C LEU A 73 -4.53 10.61 -1.88
N VAL A 74 -5.14 10.91 -3.02
CA VAL A 74 -4.48 11.37 -4.24
C VAL A 74 -4.78 12.85 -4.44
N ALA A 75 -3.75 13.69 -4.39
CA ALA A 75 -3.87 15.12 -4.60
C ALA A 75 -3.35 15.51 -5.99
N ASN A 76 -4.27 15.64 -6.95
CA ASN A 76 -3.91 15.90 -8.35
C ASN A 76 -3.29 17.28 -8.56
N VAL A 77 -2.23 17.35 -9.37
CA VAL A 77 -1.62 18.60 -9.81
C VAL A 77 -2.20 18.97 -11.17
N VAL A 78 -3.15 19.89 -11.18
CA VAL A 78 -3.90 20.27 -12.38
C VAL A 78 -3.44 21.60 -12.99
N GLU A 79 -2.65 22.39 -12.27
CA GLU A 79 -2.15 23.69 -12.75
C GLU A 79 -0.83 23.53 -13.49
N LYS A 80 -0.78 24.06 -14.72
CA LYS A 80 0.45 24.04 -15.53
C LYS A 80 1.57 24.82 -14.87
N GLY A 81 2.70 24.16 -14.65
CA GLY A 81 3.91 24.80 -14.10
C GLY A 81 3.89 25.02 -12.59
N ALA A 82 2.91 24.44 -11.89
CA ALA A 82 2.87 24.48 -10.43
C ALA A 82 4.19 24.01 -9.82
N LYS A 83 4.64 24.68 -8.76
CA LYS A 83 5.80 24.31 -7.94
C LYS A 83 5.39 23.85 -6.56
N THR A 84 4.20 24.23 -6.14
CA THR A 84 3.57 23.82 -4.89
C THR A 84 2.10 23.49 -5.14
N ARG A 85 1.53 22.65 -4.30
CA ARG A 85 0.12 22.29 -4.27
C ARG A 85 -0.38 22.41 -2.82
N LYS A 86 -1.44 23.13 -2.62
CA LYS A 86 -2.17 23.10 -1.33
C LYS A 86 -3.03 21.85 -1.30
N VAL A 87 -2.83 21.04 -0.28
CA VAL A 87 -3.57 19.77 -0.08
C VAL A 87 -4.28 19.86 1.25
N TYR A 88 -5.59 19.68 1.25
CA TYR A 88 -6.36 19.52 2.47
C TYR A 88 -6.30 18.05 2.90
N LEU A 89 -5.87 17.80 4.12
CA LEU A 89 -5.88 16.48 4.75
C LEU A 89 -7.10 16.41 5.67
N PRO A 90 -8.07 15.51 5.39
CA PRO A 90 -9.31 15.41 6.15
C PRO A 90 -9.12 15.21 7.66
N ASP A 91 -10.00 15.81 8.45
CA ASP A 91 -9.95 15.76 9.91
C ASP A 91 -10.26 14.36 10.47
N GLY A 92 -9.74 14.11 11.68
CA GLY A 92 -9.94 12.86 12.42
C GLY A 92 -9.02 11.70 11.98
N GLU A 93 -8.12 11.92 11.05
CA GLU A 93 -7.18 10.91 10.56
C GLU A 93 -5.72 11.37 10.61
N VAL A 94 -4.81 10.41 10.51
CA VAL A 94 -3.38 10.66 10.30
C VAL A 94 -3.04 10.24 8.88
N PHE A 95 -2.19 11.02 8.24
CA PHE A 95 -1.70 10.74 6.89
C PHE A 95 -0.17 10.68 6.86
N TYR A 96 0.35 9.85 5.99
CA TYR A 96 1.79 9.73 5.74
C TYR A 96 2.07 10.04 4.26
N ASP A 97 3.03 10.89 3.99
CA ASP A 97 3.56 11.01 2.63
C ASP A 97 3.99 9.63 2.10
N PHE A 98 3.49 9.26 0.94
CA PHE A 98 3.73 7.91 0.39
C PHE A 98 5.21 7.62 0.15
N TYR A 99 6.01 8.63 -0.20
CA TYR A 99 7.42 8.46 -0.59
C TYR A 99 8.39 8.62 0.58
N THR A 100 8.11 9.56 1.47
CA THR A 100 9.01 9.93 2.58
C THR A 100 8.58 9.39 3.93
N ARG A 101 7.31 8.99 4.06
CA ARG A 101 6.65 8.63 5.33
C ARG A 101 6.59 9.78 6.32
N ALA A 102 6.72 11.04 5.87
CA ALA A 102 6.46 12.19 6.71
C ALA A 102 5.01 12.12 7.21
N ARG A 103 4.83 12.32 8.52
CA ARG A 103 3.54 12.20 9.20
C ARG A 103 2.86 13.56 9.28
N TYR A 104 1.58 13.59 8.99
CA TYR A 104 0.71 14.75 9.07
C TYR A 104 -0.56 14.40 9.85
N GLU A 105 -0.96 15.30 10.75
CA GLU A 105 -2.31 15.24 11.33
C GLU A 105 -3.33 15.73 10.30
N GLY A 106 -4.53 15.15 10.31
CA GLY A 106 -5.65 15.67 9.53
C GLY A 106 -6.19 17.01 10.05
N GLY A 107 -7.23 17.52 9.40
CA GLY A 107 -7.86 18.81 9.73
C GLY A 107 -7.08 20.03 9.28
N GLN A 108 -6.05 19.87 8.46
CA GLN A 108 -5.17 20.96 8.03
C GLN A 108 -4.95 20.98 6.51
N THR A 109 -4.62 22.16 6.00
CA THR A 109 -4.10 22.31 4.64
C THR A 109 -2.58 22.45 4.69
N ILE A 110 -1.88 21.60 3.95
CA ILE A 110 -0.43 21.65 3.80
C ILE A 110 -0.06 22.21 2.44
N GLU A 111 1.09 22.87 2.35
CA GLU A 111 1.69 23.25 1.08
C GLU A 111 2.76 22.21 0.71
N PHE A 112 2.50 21.47 -0.37
CA PHE A 112 3.34 20.36 -0.79
C PHE A 112 4.13 20.74 -2.05
N PRO A 113 5.46 20.54 -2.09
CA PRO A 113 6.26 20.80 -3.28
C PRO A 113 5.93 19.80 -4.37
N VAL A 114 5.79 20.27 -5.60
CA VAL A 114 5.44 19.42 -6.76
C VAL A 114 6.29 19.75 -7.98
N ASP A 115 6.48 18.73 -8.80
CA ASP A 115 7.06 18.83 -10.12
C ASP A 115 6.46 17.74 -11.04
N LEU A 116 6.98 17.60 -12.25
CA LEU A 116 6.50 16.59 -13.20
C LEU A 116 6.79 15.16 -12.77
N SER A 117 7.68 14.94 -11.82
CA SER A 117 8.06 13.61 -11.35
C SER A 117 7.25 13.11 -10.16
N SER A 118 6.44 13.98 -9.54
CA SER A 118 5.74 13.71 -8.29
C SER A 118 4.22 13.80 -8.46
N ILE A 119 3.53 12.81 -7.94
CA ILE A 119 2.09 12.86 -7.68
C ILE A 119 1.98 12.90 -6.16
N PRO A 120 1.48 14.01 -5.54
CA PRO A 120 1.23 14.04 -4.11
C PRO A 120 0.27 12.91 -3.72
N LEU A 121 0.76 11.99 -2.92
CA LEU A 121 0.07 10.77 -2.53
C LEU A 121 0.28 10.55 -1.04
N PHE A 122 -0.80 10.34 -0.30
CA PHE A 122 -0.77 10.19 1.15
C PHE A 122 -1.42 8.88 1.57
N VAL A 123 -0.76 8.18 2.47
CA VAL A 123 -1.23 6.93 3.07
C VAL A 123 -2.01 7.26 4.33
N ARG A 124 -3.26 6.85 4.40
CA ARG A 124 -4.12 7.04 5.56
C ARG A 124 -3.73 6.09 6.70
N SER A 125 -3.91 6.49 7.94
CA SER A 125 -3.78 5.61 9.10
C SER A 125 -4.69 4.37 8.98
N GLY A 126 -4.18 3.20 9.33
CA GLY A 126 -4.84 1.91 9.12
C GLY A 126 -4.74 1.36 7.69
N ALA A 127 -4.03 2.02 6.78
CA ALA A 127 -3.92 1.58 5.39
C ALA A 127 -3.18 0.25 5.24
N ILE A 128 -3.67 -0.56 4.31
CA ILE A 128 -3.04 -1.77 3.77
C ILE A 128 -3.06 -1.65 2.25
N VAL A 129 -1.90 -1.55 1.62
CA VAL A 129 -1.77 -1.36 0.17
C VAL A 129 -0.89 -2.44 -0.43
N PRO A 130 -1.47 -3.53 -0.97
CA PRO A 130 -0.72 -4.52 -1.71
C PRO A 130 -0.29 -3.98 -3.08
N MET A 131 0.96 -4.19 -3.43
CA MET A 131 1.57 -3.79 -4.71
C MET A 131 2.36 -4.95 -5.27
N ALA A 132 2.45 -5.07 -6.60
CA ALA A 132 3.35 -6.03 -7.23
C ALA A 132 4.81 -5.69 -6.90
N LEU A 133 5.57 -6.68 -6.46
CA LEU A 133 7.00 -6.54 -6.18
C LEU A 133 7.83 -6.60 -7.45
N ASN A 134 7.44 -7.46 -8.40
CA ASN A 134 8.05 -7.55 -9.72
C ASN A 134 7.51 -6.48 -10.66
N GLN A 135 8.35 -6.06 -11.61
CA GLN A 135 7.90 -5.18 -12.69
C GLN A 135 7.08 -5.98 -13.69
N MET A 136 5.86 -5.52 -13.95
CA MET A 136 4.98 -6.07 -14.99
C MET A 136 4.91 -5.08 -16.15
N ASN A 137 5.09 -5.59 -17.37
CA ASN A 137 5.01 -4.78 -18.59
C ASN A 137 3.79 -5.14 -19.45
N ASN A 138 3.18 -6.29 -19.19
CA ASN A 138 2.01 -6.78 -19.92
C ASN A 138 1.16 -7.68 -19.01
N LEU A 139 -0.01 -7.21 -18.63
CA LEU A 139 -0.93 -7.94 -17.73
C LEU A 139 -1.57 -9.18 -18.37
N MET A 140 -1.54 -9.28 -19.71
CA MET A 140 -2.06 -10.47 -20.42
C MET A 140 -1.10 -11.66 -20.36
N THR A 141 0.17 -11.43 -19.98
CA THR A 141 1.22 -12.46 -20.04
C THR A 141 2.08 -12.52 -18.77
N GLN A 142 1.84 -11.62 -17.82
CA GLN A 142 2.64 -11.49 -16.60
C GLN A 142 1.74 -11.30 -15.39
N GLU A 143 2.06 -12.04 -14.34
CA GLU A 143 1.41 -11.98 -13.04
C GLU A 143 2.34 -11.37 -11.98
N ALA A 144 1.76 -10.97 -10.86
CA ALA A 144 2.52 -10.61 -9.68
C ALA A 144 3.10 -11.88 -9.06
N THR A 145 4.42 -12.04 -9.12
CA THR A 145 5.14 -13.17 -8.50
C THR A 145 5.61 -12.86 -7.08
N GLY A 146 5.43 -11.62 -6.64
CA GLY A 146 5.69 -11.17 -5.28
C GLY A 146 4.80 -9.98 -4.94
N LEU A 147 4.45 -9.85 -3.67
CA LEU A 147 3.70 -8.72 -3.15
C LEU A 147 4.56 -7.88 -2.22
N LYS A 148 4.53 -6.58 -2.44
CA LYS A 148 4.93 -5.57 -1.47
C LYS A 148 3.69 -4.98 -0.82
N ILE A 149 3.54 -5.12 0.48
CA ILE A 149 2.38 -4.62 1.21
C ILE A 149 2.83 -3.48 2.11
N LEU A 150 2.35 -2.28 1.82
CA LEU A 150 2.55 -1.11 2.67
C LEU A 150 1.46 -1.09 3.74
N CYS A 151 1.87 -1.03 5.01
CA CYS A 151 0.99 -1.02 6.16
C CYS A 151 1.23 0.22 7.02
N ALA A 152 0.15 0.89 7.44
CA ALA A 152 0.18 1.99 8.40
C ALA A 152 -0.61 1.59 9.67
N PRO A 153 -0.02 0.80 10.59
CA PRO A 153 -0.72 0.14 11.69
C PRO A 153 -0.93 1.06 12.90
N ASP A 154 -1.47 2.25 12.69
CA ASP A 154 -1.81 3.18 13.79
C ASP A 154 -3.08 2.76 14.52
N LYS A 155 -3.89 1.94 13.89
CA LYS A 155 -5.14 1.38 14.40
C LYS A 155 -5.37 0.00 13.80
N ASP A 156 -6.26 -0.77 14.42
CA ASP A 156 -6.73 -2.05 13.87
C ASP A 156 -7.39 -1.82 12.52
N SER A 157 -7.07 -2.68 11.57
CA SER A 157 -7.58 -2.58 10.20
C SER A 157 -7.59 -3.93 9.51
N SER A 158 -8.33 -4.01 8.40
CA SER A 158 -8.44 -5.22 7.58
C SER A 158 -8.52 -4.85 6.11
N PHE A 159 -7.95 -5.69 5.26
CA PHE A 159 -8.06 -5.60 3.81
C PHE A 159 -8.09 -6.99 3.18
N VAL A 160 -8.92 -7.17 2.17
CA VAL A 160 -8.99 -8.41 1.38
C VAL A 160 -8.17 -8.23 0.11
N ILE A 161 -7.11 -9.00 -0.03
CA ILE A 161 -6.36 -9.14 -1.28
C ILE A 161 -7.06 -10.21 -2.10
N TYR A 162 -7.46 -9.86 -3.32
CA TYR A 162 -8.19 -10.74 -4.23
C TYR A 162 -7.33 -11.13 -5.43
N GLU A 163 -7.35 -12.42 -5.76
CA GLU A 163 -6.67 -13.00 -6.91
C GLU A 163 -7.58 -14.03 -7.59
N ASP A 164 -7.55 -14.08 -8.92
CA ASP A 164 -8.12 -15.12 -9.77
C ASP A 164 -7.31 -15.21 -11.07
N ASP A 165 -7.75 -15.94 -12.07
CA ASP A 165 -7.04 -16.05 -13.35
C ASP A 165 -7.20 -14.82 -14.26
N GLY A 166 -8.10 -13.90 -13.93
CA GLY A 166 -8.36 -12.67 -14.70
C GLY A 166 -8.96 -12.88 -16.10
N GLU A 167 -9.31 -14.10 -16.47
CA GLU A 167 -9.73 -14.48 -17.82
C GLU A 167 -11.06 -15.23 -17.85
N THR A 168 -11.28 -16.18 -16.95
CA THR A 168 -12.45 -17.07 -16.95
C THR A 168 -13.51 -16.66 -15.93
N MET A 169 -14.63 -17.38 -15.90
CA MET A 169 -15.68 -17.24 -14.89
C MET A 169 -15.52 -18.24 -13.74
N ASP A 170 -14.36 -18.87 -13.61
CA ASP A 170 -14.12 -19.91 -12.60
C ASP A 170 -14.20 -19.38 -11.17
N TYR A 171 -13.99 -18.05 -11.00
CA TYR A 171 -14.20 -17.38 -9.73
C TYR A 171 -15.62 -17.63 -9.16
N ALA A 172 -16.65 -17.77 -10.00
CA ALA A 172 -18.02 -18.06 -9.59
C ALA A 172 -18.18 -19.47 -8.97
N ASN A 173 -17.20 -20.35 -9.17
CA ASN A 173 -17.17 -21.74 -8.71
C ASN A 173 -16.03 -22.02 -7.71
N GLY A 174 -15.45 -20.96 -7.09
CA GLY A 174 -14.37 -21.09 -6.12
C GLY A 174 -12.95 -20.88 -6.69
N GLY A 175 -12.81 -20.66 -8.00
CA GLY A 175 -11.52 -20.39 -8.66
C GLY A 175 -10.97 -18.98 -8.37
N TYR A 176 -11.00 -18.57 -7.11
CA TYR A 176 -10.43 -17.33 -6.60
C TYR A 176 -9.61 -17.59 -5.34
N LEU A 177 -8.79 -16.62 -4.94
CA LEU A 177 -8.14 -16.56 -3.64
C LEU A 177 -8.44 -15.20 -3.00
N LYS A 178 -9.06 -15.21 -1.82
CA LYS A 178 -9.20 -14.07 -0.92
C LYS A 178 -8.21 -14.23 0.23
N THR A 179 -7.18 -13.41 0.27
CA THR A 179 -6.29 -13.33 1.43
C THR A 179 -6.73 -12.17 2.30
N VAL A 180 -7.38 -12.48 3.41
CA VAL A 180 -7.77 -11.48 4.41
C VAL A 180 -6.56 -11.14 5.26
N LEU A 181 -6.06 -9.93 5.15
CA LEU A 181 -5.01 -9.39 6.01
C LEU A 181 -5.62 -8.51 7.07
N ASP A 182 -5.60 -9.01 8.31
CA ASP A 182 -6.00 -8.26 9.50
C ASP A 182 -4.76 -7.72 10.21
N ILE A 183 -4.78 -6.43 10.56
CA ILE A 183 -3.76 -5.79 11.37
C ILE A 183 -4.34 -5.48 12.74
N LYS A 184 -3.68 -5.97 13.79
CA LYS A 184 -3.89 -5.57 15.16
C LYS A 184 -2.74 -4.69 15.60
N ALA A 185 -3.05 -3.40 15.81
CA ALA A 185 -2.08 -2.40 16.21
C ALA A 185 -1.70 -2.53 17.69
N GLY A 186 -0.46 -2.19 18.04
CA GLY A 186 0.02 -2.21 19.42
C GLY A 186 1.54 -2.32 19.52
N GLU A 187 2.05 -2.44 20.75
CA GLU A 187 3.47 -2.71 21.02
C GLU A 187 3.92 -4.04 20.40
N GLN A 188 3.00 -4.97 20.21
CA GLN A 188 3.14 -6.08 19.29
C GLN A 188 2.11 -5.87 18.17
N THR A 189 2.59 -5.43 17.02
CA THR A 189 1.76 -5.35 15.82
C THR A 189 1.67 -6.73 15.21
N VAL A 190 0.44 -7.26 15.09
CA VAL A 190 0.16 -8.58 14.51
C VAL A 190 -0.51 -8.41 13.17
N LEU A 191 0.05 -9.02 12.14
CA LEU A 191 -0.51 -9.10 10.80
C LEU A 191 -0.93 -10.55 10.56
N SER A 192 -2.24 -10.81 10.55
CA SER A 192 -2.81 -12.16 10.35
C SER A 192 -3.30 -12.32 8.93
N PHE A 193 -2.81 -13.33 8.23
CA PHE A 193 -3.17 -13.68 6.86
C PHE A 193 -4.05 -14.93 6.89
N ARG A 194 -5.27 -14.84 6.35
CA ARG A 194 -6.20 -15.95 6.24
C ARG A 194 -6.64 -16.10 4.79
N ASN A 195 -6.53 -17.31 4.25
CA ASN A 195 -6.80 -17.61 2.87
C ASN A 195 -8.16 -18.30 2.69
N GLU A 196 -8.91 -17.90 1.68
CA GLU A 196 -10.18 -18.49 1.28
C GLU A 196 -10.22 -18.63 -0.25
N GLY A 197 -10.65 -19.78 -0.75
CA GLY A 197 -10.75 -20.09 -2.17
C GLY A 197 -9.74 -21.13 -2.63
N GLU A 198 -9.82 -21.51 -3.90
CA GLU A 198 -9.08 -22.64 -4.47
C GLU A 198 -8.02 -22.22 -5.51
N TYR A 199 -7.94 -20.91 -5.82
CA TYR A 199 -6.96 -20.40 -6.78
C TYR A 199 -5.53 -20.50 -6.22
N GLU A 200 -4.63 -21.10 -7.01
CA GLU A 200 -3.21 -21.19 -6.66
C GLU A 200 -2.47 -19.91 -7.03
N THR A 201 -2.12 -19.11 -6.02
CA THR A 201 -1.40 -17.85 -6.24
C THR A 201 0.00 -18.06 -6.82
N ALA A 202 0.35 -17.21 -7.78
CA ALA A 202 1.72 -17.11 -8.31
C ALA A 202 2.68 -16.37 -7.37
N VAL A 203 2.17 -15.78 -6.28
CA VAL A 203 2.97 -14.99 -5.34
C VAL A 203 3.86 -15.90 -4.48
N GLU A 204 5.17 -15.81 -4.70
CA GLU A 204 6.21 -16.57 -3.98
C GLU A 204 6.89 -15.75 -2.88
N ASP A 205 6.97 -14.43 -3.07
CA ASP A 205 7.72 -13.54 -2.19
C ASP A 205 6.80 -12.48 -1.57
N ILE A 206 6.91 -12.32 -0.25
CA ILE A 206 6.21 -11.26 0.49
C ILE A 206 7.25 -10.26 1.02
N TYR A 207 6.97 -8.99 0.77
CA TYR A 207 7.72 -7.87 1.31
C TYR A 207 6.75 -6.93 2.04
N LEU A 208 6.90 -6.81 3.36
CA LEU A 208 6.11 -5.88 4.16
C LEU A 208 6.89 -4.58 4.40
N ASP A 209 6.22 -3.46 4.25
CA ASP A 209 6.72 -2.12 4.60
C ASP A 209 5.80 -1.55 5.68
N VAL A 210 6.14 -1.80 6.94
CA VAL A 210 5.32 -1.47 8.12
C VAL A 210 5.78 -0.16 8.71
N ILE A 211 4.97 0.90 8.56
CA ILE A 211 5.30 2.23 9.07
C ILE A 211 5.32 2.19 10.60
N HIS A 212 6.46 2.56 11.19
CA HIS A 212 6.60 2.74 12.64
C HIS A 212 7.67 3.81 12.91
N ARG A 213 7.25 4.99 13.32
CA ARG A 213 8.13 6.16 13.37
C ARG A 213 8.95 6.31 14.64
N GLU A 214 8.55 5.67 15.71
CA GLU A 214 9.12 5.90 17.03
C GLU A 214 10.42 5.13 17.25
N LYS A 215 10.42 3.83 17.01
CA LYS A 215 11.55 2.93 17.29
C LYS A 215 11.62 1.75 16.33
N ALA A 216 12.79 1.14 16.22
CA ALA A 216 12.94 -0.16 15.57
C ALA A 216 12.32 -1.26 16.46
N PRO A 217 11.80 -2.35 15.88
CA PRO A 217 11.36 -3.50 16.66
C PRO A 217 12.55 -4.20 17.32
N TYR A 218 12.27 -4.94 18.37
CA TYR A 218 13.24 -5.83 19.00
C TYR A 218 13.38 -7.15 18.24
N TRP A 219 12.26 -7.65 17.71
CA TRP A 219 12.23 -8.87 16.91
C TRP A 219 11.04 -8.89 15.97
N VAL A 220 11.15 -9.71 14.94
CA VAL A 220 10.08 -10.00 13.98
C VAL A 220 9.97 -11.51 13.80
N LYS A 221 8.75 -12.03 13.84
CA LYS A 221 8.46 -13.44 13.53
C LYS A 221 7.50 -13.53 12.34
N ALA A 222 7.71 -14.49 11.47
CA ALA A 222 6.78 -14.85 10.40
C ALA A 222 6.52 -16.35 10.45
N ASP A 223 5.25 -16.76 10.35
CA ASP A 223 4.84 -18.17 10.42
C ASP A 223 5.48 -18.95 11.59
N GLY A 224 5.54 -18.30 12.77
CA GLY A 224 6.06 -18.88 14.00
C GLY A 224 7.58 -18.90 14.19
N HIS A 225 8.38 -18.55 13.18
CA HIS A 225 9.83 -18.49 13.30
C HIS A 225 10.36 -17.05 13.32
N GLU A 226 11.45 -16.81 14.04
CA GLU A 226 12.08 -15.51 14.16
C GLU A 226 12.93 -15.23 12.93
N LEU A 227 12.70 -14.06 12.31
CA LEU A 227 13.43 -13.64 11.13
C LEU A 227 14.76 -12.95 11.48
N PRO A 228 15.82 -13.17 10.68
CA PRO A 228 17.11 -12.51 10.87
C PRO A 228 17.00 -10.97 10.81
N HIS A 229 17.66 -10.30 11.75
CA HIS A 229 17.78 -8.85 11.75
C HIS A 229 19.01 -8.37 10.99
N PHE A 230 18.83 -7.40 10.12
CA PHE A 230 19.90 -6.76 9.36
C PHE A 230 20.03 -5.28 9.74
N LEU A 231 21.23 -4.87 10.16
CA LEU A 231 21.56 -3.46 10.43
C LEU A 231 21.81 -2.65 9.15
N HIS A 232 22.15 -3.32 8.05
CA HIS A 232 22.53 -2.69 6.80
C HIS A 232 21.59 -3.11 5.67
N ARG A 233 21.01 -2.11 4.98
CA ARG A 233 20.10 -2.30 3.86
C ARG A 233 20.65 -3.23 2.78
N LYS A 234 21.92 -3.09 2.37
CA LYS A 234 22.52 -3.94 1.33
C LYS A 234 22.55 -5.43 1.72
N LYS A 235 22.80 -5.73 3.00
CA LYS A 235 22.78 -7.11 3.51
C LYS A 235 21.36 -7.67 3.54
N PHE A 236 20.40 -6.86 3.97
CA PHE A 236 18.98 -7.20 3.93
C PHE A 236 18.51 -7.46 2.49
N GLU A 237 18.84 -6.60 1.54
CA GLU A 237 18.46 -6.76 0.13
C GLU A 237 19.03 -8.05 -0.49
N ALA A 238 20.23 -8.46 -0.09
CA ALA A 238 20.89 -9.67 -0.58
C ALA A 238 20.42 -10.98 0.10
N ALA A 239 19.76 -10.90 1.25
CA ALA A 239 19.26 -12.07 1.97
C ALA A 239 17.97 -12.61 1.33
N GLU A 240 17.61 -13.86 1.56
CA GLU A 240 16.33 -14.43 1.12
C GLU A 240 15.18 -14.00 2.01
N GLU A 241 15.42 -13.97 3.33
CA GLU A 241 14.44 -13.54 4.32
C GLU A 241 15.08 -12.68 5.42
N GLY A 242 14.29 -11.95 6.17
CA GLY A 242 14.74 -11.14 7.30
C GLY A 242 14.02 -9.81 7.42
N TRP A 243 14.52 -8.96 8.30
CA TRP A 243 14.00 -7.63 8.47
C TRP A 243 15.08 -6.58 8.68
N TYR A 244 14.72 -5.34 8.34
CA TYR A 244 15.56 -4.16 8.43
C TYR A 244 14.72 -2.95 8.81
N TYR A 245 15.19 -2.12 9.77
CA TYR A 245 14.52 -0.87 10.08
C TYR A 245 15.11 0.28 9.28
N SER A 246 14.31 0.91 8.43
CA SER A 246 14.70 2.06 7.65
C SER A 246 14.55 3.35 8.47
N GLN A 247 15.67 3.88 8.96
CA GLN A 247 15.67 5.18 9.65
C GLN A 247 15.17 6.33 8.76
N ARG A 248 15.40 6.25 7.46
CA ARG A 248 14.96 7.25 6.49
C ARG A 248 13.44 7.23 6.30
N LEU A 249 12.87 6.03 6.13
CA LEU A 249 11.44 5.84 5.91
C LEU A 249 10.65 5.66 7.21
N LYS A 250 11.35 5.52 8.35
CA LYS A 250 10.68 5.23 9.63
C LYS A 250 9.73 4.05 9.50
N SER A 251 10.20 2.98 8.89
CA SER A 251 9.42 1.75 8.67
C SER A 251 10.27 0.50 8.84
N VAL A 252 9.61 -0.57 9.24
CA VAL A 252 10.16 -1.91 9.32
C VAL A 252 9.94 -2.59 7.98
N GLN A 253 11.01 -2.96 7.32
CA GLN A 253 10.98 -3.68 6.05
C GLN A 253 11.25 -5.15 6.32
N ILE A 254 10.34 -6.01 5.91
CA ILE A 254 10.35 -7.45 6.21
C ILE A 254 10.18 -8.20 4.90
N LYS A 255 10.96 -9.25 4.68
CA LYS A 255 10.78 -10.13 3.53
C LYS A 255 10.92 -11.60 3.92
N TYR A 256 10.11 -12.42 3.28
CA TYR A 256 10.06 -13.87 3.49
C TYR A 256 9.33 -14.54 2.33
N LYS A 257 9.43 -15.88 2.23
CA LYS A 257 8.67 -16.66 1.27
C LYS A 257 7.22 -16.79 1.69
N ASN A 258 6.29 -16.65 0.74
CA ASN A 258 4.86 -16.80 0.99
C ASN A 258 4.56 -18.23 1.47
N PRO A 259 4.02 -18.43 2.69
CA PRO A 259 3.68 -19.76 3.18
C PRO A 259 2.50 -20.41 2.43
N LYS A 260 1.71 -19.63 1.68
CA LYS A 260 0.52 -20.08 0.92
C LYS A 260 -0.51 -20.84 1.78
N LYS A 261 -0.67 -20.42 3.02
CA LYS A 261 -1.60 -20.93 4.03
C LYS A 261 -1.95 -19.82 4.99
N ASP A 262 -2.78 -20.08 5.98
CA ASP A 262 -3.00 -19.15 7.09
C ASP A 262 -1.75 -19.04 7.95
N TYR A 263 -1.34 -17.79 8.27
CA TYR A 263 -0.17 -17.52 9.08
C TYR A 263 -0.23 -16.11 9.68
N GLU A 264 0.73 -15.82 10.56
CA GLU A 264 0.88 -14.50 11.17
C GLU A 264 2.31 -13.98 11.05
N VAL A 265 2.40 -12.64 10.96
CA VAL A 265 3.64 -11.90 11.14
C VAL A 265 3.51 -11.03 12.37
N ILE A 266 4.45 -11.14 13.30
CA ILE A 266 4.47 -10.37 14.54
C ILE A 266 5.68 -9.46 14.53
N VAL A 267 5.45 -8.16 14.69
CA VAL A 267 6.48 -7.13 14.82
C VAL A 267 6.43 -6.62 16.25
N SER A 268 7.43 -6.94 17.07
CA SER A 268 7.42 -6.57 18.48
C SER A 268 8.30 -5.38 18.78
N PHE A 269 7.70 -4.38 19.39
CA PHE A 269 8.36 -3.18 19.93
C PHE A 269 8.53 -3.27 21.46
N GLU A 270 8.14 -4.37 22.07
CA GLU A 270 8.38 -4.68 23.48
C GLU A 270 9.69 -5.45 23.64
N GLN A 271 10.47 -5.04 24.64
CA GLN A 271 11.62 -5.80 25.09
C GLN A 271 11.10 -7.07 25.78
N PHE A 272 11.68 -8.24 25.47
CA PHE A 272 11.40 -9.44 26.25
C PHE A 272 11.77 -9.16 27.71
N ASP A 273 10.80 -9.17 28.60
CA ASP A 273 11.07 -9.26 30.02
C ASP A 273 11.65 -10.66 30.33
N MET A 274 12.97 -10.74 30.43
CA MET A 274 13.65 -11.94 30.91
C MET A 274 13.51 -12.08 32.46
N ILE A 275 12.38 -11.64 33.01
CA ILE A 275 12.05 -11.83 34.44
C ILE A 275 11.03 -12.97 34.50
N GLY A 276 11.54 -14.20 34.46
CA GLY A 276 10.69 -15.39 34.56
C GLY A 276 11.41 -16.70 34.29
N MET A 277 12.69 -16.82 34.69
CA MET A 277 13.37 -18.12 34.87
C MET A 277 13.83 -18.25 36.30
#